data_c53a1151da41ce2cd7239b40d6a13946
#
_entry.id   c53a1151da41ce2cd7239b40d6a13946
#
_cell.length_a   1.000
_cell.length_b   1.000
_cell.length_c   1.000
_cell.angle_alpha   90.00
_cell.angle_beta   90.00
_cell.angle_gamma   90.00
#
_symmetry.space_group_name_H-M   'P 1'
#
loop_
_entity.id
_entity.type
_entity.pdbx_description
1 polymer ?
#
loop_
_entity_poly.entity_id
_entity_poly.type
_entity_poly.pdbx_seq_one_letter_code
_entity_poly.pdbx_strand_id
1 'polypeptide(L)'
;EVDVRLVGNEVALKQGEARLLTLAGAYVLRPLGATLERAVVLYLKGLGLKAATAESCTGGLIAKRITDVPGSSGVFEFGWVTYADRAKTEMLGVPAEVLEEHGAVSEPVVKAMAEGALERSGADVAVAVSGFAGPDGGTPEKPAGTVWFAWAFRNGGTVTEMMFYPRDRESFRQMVSQKALIGMLAARKPQAVTE
;
A
#
# COMPACT_ATOMS: atom_id res chain seq x y z
N GLU A 1 -0.64 13.16 6.70
CA GLU A 1 -1.47 13.98 5.78
C GLU A 1 -1.41 15.43 6.21
N VAL A 2 -1.47 16.34 5.24
CA VAL A 2 -1.51 17.80 5.48
C VAL A 2 -2.70 18.33 4.70
N ASP A 3 -3.58 19.04 5.39
CA ASP A 3 -4.70 19.76 4.78
C ASP A 3 -4.30 21.20 4.44
N VAL A 4 -4.52 21.58 3.19
CA VAL A 4 -4.31 22.95 2.73
C VAL A 4 -5.66 23.59 2.44
N ARG A 5 -6.02 24.63 3.20
CA ARG A 5 -7.25 25.38 3.02
C ARG A 5 -6.97 26.69 2.29
N LEU A 6 -7.60 26.88 1.14
CA LEU A 6 -7.60 28.14 0.41
C LEU A 6 -8.83 28.99 0.84
N VAL A 7 -8.62 30.28 1.09
CA VAL A 7 -9.68 31.21 1.47
C VAL A 7 -9.56 32.47 0.59
N GLY A 8 -10.65 32.88 -0.05
CA GLY A 8 -10.66 34.05 -0.92
C GLY A 8 -11.94 34.12 -1.75
N ASN A 9 -12.00 35.08 -2.68
CA ASN A 9 -13.06 35.13 -3.67
C ASN A 9 -12.82 34.06 -4.77
N GLU A 10 -13.79 33.85 -5.65
CA GLU A 10 -13.74 32.79 -6.67
C GLU A 10 -12.49 32.86 -7.56
N VAL A 11 -12.08 34.08 -7.97
CA VAL A 11 -10.90 34.27 -8.81
C VAL A 11 -9.63 33.90 -8.06
N ALA A 12 -9.49 34.37 -6.82
CA ALA A 12 -8.33 34.07 -5.98
C ALA A 12 -8.25 32.57 -5.64
N LEU A 13 -9.40 31.89 -5.42
CA LEU A 13 -9.45 30.46 -5.16
C LEU A 13 -8.98 29.66 -6.38
N LYS A 14 -9.47 29.98 -7.59
CA LYS A 14 -9.01 29.34 -8.84
C LYS A 14 -7.51 29.51 -9.08
N GLN A 15 -6.99 30.72 -8.86
CA GLN A 15 -5.56 31.00 -9.01
C GLN A 15 -4.72 30.26 -7.94
N GLY A 16 -5.18 30.27 -6.70
CA GLY A 16 -4.54 29.55 -5.59
C GLY A 16 -4.48 28.06 -5.81
N GLU A 17 -5.60 27.45 -6.25
CA GLU A 17 -5.65 26.01 -6.60
C GLU A 17 -4.70 25.68 -7.75
N ALA A 18 -4.70 26.45 -8.83
CA ALA A 18 -3.79 26.25 -9.96
C ALA A 18 -2.33 26.30 -9.53
N ARG A 19 -1.97 27.29 -8.67
CA ARG A 19 -0.61 27.40 -8.14
C ARG A 19 -0.23 26.24 -7.22
N LEU A 20 -1.16 25.79 -6.33
CA LEU A 20 -0.97 24.62 -5.47
C LEU A 20 -0.72 23.36 -6.30
N LEU A 21 -1.53 23.15 -7.35
CA LEU A 21 -1.39 22.00 -8.24
C LEU A 21 -0.08 22.02 -9.04
N THR A 22 0.41 23.20 -9.40
CA THR A 22 1.74 23.35 -10.04
C THR A 22 2.88 22.96 -9.09
N LEU A 23 2.77 23.35 -7.81
CA LEU A 23 3.83 23.13 -6.81
C LEU A 23 3.79 21.75 -6.17
N ALA A 24 2.61 21.20 -5.94
CA ALA A 24 2.40 20.01 -5.13
C ALA A 24 1.40 19.00 -5.74
N GLY A 25 1.04 19.16 -7.01
CA GLY A 25 -0.03 18.36 -7.64
C GLY A 25 0.17 16.85 -7.57
N ALA A 26 1.43 16.40 -7.61
CA ALA A 26 1.77 14.98 -7.44
C ALA A 26 1.42 14.41 -6.05
N TYR A 27 1.22 15.30 -5.06
CA TYR A 27 0.91 14.94 -3.68
C TYR A 27 -0.53 15.30 -3.27
N VAL A 28 -1.31 15.87 -4.19
CA VAL A 28 -2.71 16.26 -3.93
C VAL A 28 -3.64 15.09 -4.12
N LEU A 29 -4.31 14.68 -3.04
CA LEU A 29 -5.35 13.65 -3.10
C LEU A 29 -6.63 14.21 -3.73
N ARG A 30 -7.29 13.39 -4.53
CA ARG A 30 -8.58 13.73 -5.15
C ARG A 30 -9.64 12.68 -4.83
N PRO A 31 -10.91 13.06 -4.59
CA PRO A 31 -11.40 14.46 -4.59
C PRO A 31 -10.85 15.26 -3.41
N LEU A 32 -10.80 16.58 -3.54
CA LEU A 32 -10.33 17.46 -2.47
C LEU A 32 -11.13 17.25 -1.17
N GLY A 33 -10.42 17.22 -0.04
CA GLY A 33 -10.99 16.92 1.27
C GLY A 33 -11.28 15.42 1.51
N ALA A 34 -10.87 14.53 0.61
CA ALA A 34 -10.94 13.09 0.87
C ALA A 34 -9.74 12.63 1.70
N THR A 35 -9.97 11.66 2.59
CA THR A 35 -8.87 10.92 3.21
C THR A 35 -8.14 10.08 2.16
N LEU A 36 -6.91 9.67 2.45
CA LEU A 36 -6.13 8.82 1.54
C LEU A 36 -6.88 7.53 1.18
N GLU A 37 -7.49 6.87 2.16
CA GLU A 37 -8.26 5.64 1.97
C GLU A 37 -9.40 5.85 0.97
N ARG A 38 -10.14 6.93 1.15
CA ARG A 38 -11.25 7.30 0.25
C ARG A 38 -10.75 7.60 -1.14
N ALA A 39 -9.63 8.31 -1.28
CA ALA A 39 -9.03 8.59 -2.57
C ALA A 39 -8.62 7.29 -3.30
N VAL A 40 -8.00 6.34 -2.60
CA VAL A 40 -7.62 5.03 -3.14
C VAL A 40 -8.85 4.23 -3.59
N VAL A 41 -9.86 4.12 -2.73
CA VAL A 41 -11.10 3.39 -3.05
C VAL A 41 -11.80 4.00 -4.27
N LEU A 42 -11.94 5.32 -4.32
CA LEU A 42 -12.57 6.00 -5.46
C LEU A 42 -11.74 5.87 -6.75
N TYR A 43 -10.41 5.93 -6.64
CA TYR A 43 -9.50 5.74 -7.76
C TYR A 43 -9.64 4.35 -8.38
N LEU A 44 -9.51 3.30 -7.56
CA LEU A 44 -9.66 1.91 -8.01
C LEU A 44 -11.05 1.64 -8.57
N LYS A 45 -12.10 2.12 -7.90
CA LYS A 45 -13.49 2.01 -8.37
C LYS A 45 -13.69 2.69 -9.72
N GLY A 46 -13.14 3.89 -9.91
CA GLY A 46 -13.20 4.63 -11.18
C GLY A 46 -12.52 3.90 -12.33
N LEU A 47 -11.50 3.10 -12.03
CA LEU A 47 -10.82 2.24 -13.01
C LEU A 47 -11.47 0.85 -13.16
N GLY A 48 -12.40 0.47 -12.29
CA GLY A 48 -12.98 -0.88 -12.23
C GLY A 48 -12.00 -1.94 -11.75
N LEU A 49 -11.01 -1.55 -10.93
CA LEU A 49 -9.95 -2.41 -10.43
C LEU A 49 -10.24 -2.93 -9.02
N LYS A 50 -9.78 -4.15 -8.75
CA LYS A 50 -9.82 -4.82 -7.45
C LYS A 50 -8.46 -4.80 -6.78
N ALA A 51 -8.44 -4.73 -5.44
CA ALA A 51 -7.25 -4.73 -4.63
C ALA A 51 -7.26 -5.82 -3.57
N ALA A 52 -6.05 -6.28 -3.21
CA ALA A 52 -5.82 -7.19 -2.09
C ALA A 52 -4.66 -6.71 -1.21
N THR A 53 -4.61 -7.19 0.05
CA THR A 53 -3.52 -6.88 0.97
C THR A 53 -2.89 -8.14 1.58
N ALA A 54 -1.57 -8.10 1.79
CA ALA A 54 -0.81 -9.12 2.50
C ALA A 54 0.04 -8.44 3.59
N GLU A 55 -0.42 -8.53 4.83
CA GLU A 55 0.11 -7.73 5.92
C GLU A 55 0.87 -8.58 6.95
N SER A 56 2.09 -8.14 7.27
CA SER A 56 2.84 -8.66 8.42
C SER A 56 2.86 -7.61 9.54
N CYS A 57 3.80 -6.68 9.51
CA CYS A 57 4.02 -5.71 10.59
C CYS A 57 2.84 -4.74 10.85
N THR A 58 1.96 -4.53 9.88
CA THR A 58 0.77 -3.68 10.03
C THR A 58 -0.42 -4.41 10.67
N GLY A 59 -0.44 -5.76 10.62
CA GLY A 59 -1.42 -6.56 11.33
C GLY A 59 -2.87 -6.28 10.98
N GLY A 60 -3.17 -6.05 9.70
CA GLY A 60 -4.53 -5.76 9.19
C GLY A 60 -4.87 -4.27 9.10
N LEU A 61 -3.95 -3.37 9.42
CA LEU A 61 -4.23 -1.93 9.41
C LEU A 61 -4.52 -1.39 8.00
N ILE A 62 -3.87 -1.91 6.96
CA ILE A 62 -4.11 -1.48 5.57
C ILE A 62 -5.52 -1.89 5.15
N ALA A 63 -5.89 -3.16 5.38
CA ALA A 63 -7.22 -3.68 5.11
C ALA A 63 -8.30 -2.92 5.90
N LYS A 64 -8.05 -2.67 7.20
CA LYS A 64 -8.93 -1.85 8.06
C LYS A 64 -9.16 -0.47 7.46
N ARG A 65 -8.11 0.24 7.07
CA ARG A 65 -8.22 1.59 6.48
C ARG A 65 -9.04 1.58 5.18
N ILE A 66 -8.86 0.58 4.31
CA ILE A 66 -9.66 0.45 3.09
C ILE A 66 -11.13 0.20 3.44
N THR A 67 -11.40 -0.69 4.39
CA THR A 67 -12.77 -1.10 4.75
C THR A 67 -13.52 -0.06 5.59
N ASP A 68 -12.85 0.92 6.18
CA ASP A 68 -13.49 2.09 6.81
C ASP A 68 -14.24 2.96 5.78
N VAL A 69 -13.94 2.81 4.48
CA VAL A 69 -14.58 3.60 3.43
C VAL A 69 -15.87 2.92 2.97
N PRO A 70 -17.05 3.59 3.09
CA PRO A 70 -18.29 3.04 2.57
C PRO A 70 -18.20 2.70 1.07
N GLY A 71 -18.62 1.49 0.71
CA GLY A 71 -18.58 0.99 -0.67
C GLY A 71 -17.21 0.40 -1.08
N SER A 72 -16.29 0.20 -0.15
CA SER A 72 -14.99 -0.46 -0.37
C SER A 72 -15.12 -1.91 -0.86
N SER A 73 -16.23 -2.62 -0.55
CA SER A 73 -16.51 -3.97 -1.09
C SER A 73 -16.54 -4.02 -2.62
N GLY A 74 -16.76 -2.89 -3.27
CA GLY A 74 -16.65 -2.77 -4.72
C GLY A 74 -15.23 -2.90 -5.26
N VAL A 75 -14.19 -2.77 -4.42
CA VAL A 75 -12.78 -2.77 -4.82
C VAL A 75 -11.90 -3.69 -3.97
N PHE A 76 -12.35 -4.15 -2.81
CA PHE A 76 -11.56 -4.93 -1.86
C PHE A 76 -12.33 -6.17 -1.41
N GLU A 77 -11.77 -7.35 -1.66
CA GLU A 77 -12.39 -8.64 -1.33
C GLU A 77 -11.52 -9.51 -0.43
N PHE A 78 -10.19 -9.39 -0.54
CA PHE A 78 -9.24 -10.24 0.18
C PHE A 78 -8.16 -9.43 0.90
N GLY A 79 -7.92 -9.82 2.15
CA GLY A 79 -6.79 -9.31 2.94
C GLY A 79 -6.28 -10.42 3.86
N TRP A 80 -4.97 -10.65 3.83
CA TRP A 80 -4.29 -11.63 4.67
C TRP A 80 -3.44 -10.93 5.73
N VAL A 81 -3.55 -11.40 6.96
CA VAL A 81 -2.62 -11.09 8.04
C VAL A 81 -1.71 -12.30 8.22
N THR A 82 -0.55 -12.27 7.55
CA THR A 82 0.44 -13.36 7.58
C THR A 82 1.60 -13.00 8.52
N TYR A 83 1.28 -12.92 9.82
CA TYR A 83 2.21 -12.43 10.83
C TYR A 83 3.35 -13.40 11.09
N ALA A 84 3.06 -14.69 11.20
CA ALA A 84 4.05 -15.76 11.31
C ALA A 84 4.59 -16.17 9.92
N ASP A 85 5.81 -16.69 9.87
CA ASP A 85 6.44 -17.16 8.62
C ASP A 85 5.67 -18.32 8.00
N ARG A 86 5.20 -19.26 8.83
CA ARG A 86 4.32 -20.35 8.40
C ARG A 86 3.08 -19.82 7.66
N ALA A 87 2.47 -18.72 8.14
CA ALA A 87 1.30 -18.15 7.50
C ALA A 87 1.63 -17.54 6.11
N LYS A 88 2.83 -16.98 5.93
CA LYS A 88 3.29 -16.51 4.63
C LYS A 88 3.36 -17.65 3.61
N THR A 89 3.91 -18.80 4.04
CA THR A 89 4.00 -19.99 3.19
C THR A 89 2.61 -20.60 2.92
N GLU A 90 1.85 -20.90 3.94
CA GLU A 90 0.57 -21.62 3.80
C GLU A 90 -0.50 -20.79 3.08
N MET A 91 -0.59 -19.49 3.39
CA MET A 91 -1.67 -18.63 2.89
C MET A 91 -1.33 -17.90 1.60
N LEU A 92 -0.06 -17.59 1.36
CA LEU A 92 0.39 -16.81 0.19
C LEU A 92 1.32 -17.58 -0.74
N GLY A 93 1.78 -18.77 -0.34
CA GLY A 93 2.69 -19.58 -1.15
C GLY A 93 4.13 -19.05 -1.19
N VAL A 94 4.54 -18.25 -0.20
CA VAL A 94 5.94 -17.84 -0.09
C VAL A 94 6.81 -19.09 0.12
N PRO A 95 7.83 -19.36 -0.74
CA PRO A 95 8.67 -20.53 -0.57
C PRO A 95 9.42 -20.51 0.77
N ALA A 96 9.44 -21.65 1.47
CA ALA A 96 10.10 -21.76 2.75
C ALA A 96 11.59 -21.45 2.64
N GLU A 97 12.22 -21.88 1.56
CA GLU A 97 13.63 -21.66 1.27
C GLU A 97 13.95 -20.16 1.17
N VAL A 98 13.06 -19.38 0.57
CA VAL A 98 13.21 -17.91 0.47
C VAL A 98 13.12 -17.23 1.84
N LEU A 99 12.25 -17.75 2.73
CA LEU A 99 12.17 -17.26 4.11
C LEU A 99 13.41 -17.63 4.93
N GLU A 100 13.94 -18.83 4.77
CA GLU A 100 15.15 -19.31 5.46
C GLU A 100 16.40 -18.53 4.99
N GLU A 101 16.56 -18.30 3.70
CA GLU A 101 17.71 -17.64 3.13
C GLU A 101 17.74 -16.12 3.41
N HIS A 102 16.59 -15.45 3.26
CA HIS A 102 16.56 -13.98 3.26
C HIS A 102 15.91 -13.38 4.51
N GLY A 103 15.20 -14.20 5.31
CA GLY A 103 14.39 -13.77 6.45
C GLY A 103 13.11 -13.05 6.03
N ALA A 104 12.15 -13.03 6.94
CA ALA A 104 10.81 -12.48 6.68
C ALA A 104 10.80 -11.01 6.23
N VAL A 105 11.77 -10.21 6.69
CA VAL A 105 11.90 -8.79 6.33
C VAL A 105 12.95 -8.65 5.23
N SER A 106 12.52 -8.90 3.99
CA SER A 106 13.41 -8.87 2.82
C SER A 106 12.60 -8.63 1.53
N GLU A 107 13.30 -8.17 0.50
CA GLU A 107 12.70 -7.94 -0.81
C GLU A 107 12.11 -9.22 -1.43
N PRO A 108 12.82 -10.37 -1.49
CA PRO A 108 12.27 -11.59 -2.07
C PRO A 108 11.00 -12.07 -1.38
N VAL A 109 10.95 -11.97 -0.03
CA VAL A 109 9.80 -12.41 0.75
C VAL A 109 8.61 -11.49 0.52
N VAL A 110 8.76 -10.17 0.58
CA VAL A 110 7.63 -9.26 0.40
C VAL A 110 7.10 -9.29 -1.04
N LYS A 111 8.00 -9.50 -2.02
CA LYS A 111 7.63 -9.72 -3.43
C LYS A 111 6.77 -10.97 -3.58
N ALA A 112 7.23 -12.11 -3.06
CA ALA A 112 6.47 -13.36 -3.09
C ALA A 112 5.11 -13.24 -2.37
N MET A 113 5.05 -12.49 -1.24
CA MET A 113 3.79 -12.20 -0.54
C MET A 113 2.80 -11.44 -1.43
N ALA A 114 3.26 -10.39 -2.13
CA ALA A 114 2.40 -9.59 -3.00
C ALA A 114 1.91 -10.38 -4.23
N GLU A 115 2.81 -11.13 -4.86
CA GLU A 115 2.50 -11.98 -6.02
C GLU A 115 1.53 -13.09 -5.63
N GLY A 116 1.75 -13.76 -4.50
CA GLY A 116 0.84 -14.77 -3.97
C GLY A 116 -0.53 -14.21 -3.60
N ALA A 117 -0.61 -13.02 -3.03
CA ALA A 117 -1.87 -12.34 -2.75
C ALA A 117 -2.61 -11.97 -4.05
N LEU A 118 -1.90 -11.48 -5.06
CA LEU A 118 -2.45 -11.14 -6.36
C LEU A 118 -3.05 -12.37 -7.07
N GLU A 119 -2.32 -13.47 -7.09
CA GLU A 119 -2.73 -14.73 -7.69
C GLU A 119 -3.99 -15.29 -7.01
N ARG A 120 -3.94 -15.43 -5.68
CA ARG A 120 -4.99 -16.07 -4.89
C ARG A 120 -6.29 -15.28 -4.81
N SER A 121 -6.19 -13.94 -4.82
CA SER A 121 -7.37 -13.07 -4.81
C SER A 121 -8.01 -12.90 -6.19
N GLY A 122 -7.24 -13.06 -7.24
CA GLY A 122 -7.68 -12.61 -8.56
C GLY A 122 -7.78 -11.09 -8.70
N ALA A 123 -7.25 -10.30 -7.75
CA ALA A 123 -7.26 -8.84 -7.79
C ALA A 123 -6.38 -8.28 -8.92
N ASP A 124 -6.50 -6.99 -9.21
CA ASP A 124 -5.70 -6.29 -10.22
C ASP A 124 -4.44 -5.67 -9.63
N VAL A 125 -4.47 -5.38 -8.32
CA VAL A 125 -3.33 -4.92 -7.54
C VAL A 125 -3.32 -5.59 -6.17
N ALA A 126 -2.15 -6.04 -5.73
CA ALA A 126 -1.94 -6.50 -4.35
C ALA A 126 -0.78 -5.74 -3.73
N VAL A 127 -0.93 -5.33 -2.47
CA VAL A 127 0.17 -4.75 -1.70
C VAL A 127 0.57 -5.68 -0.57
N ALA A 128 1.87 -5.89 -0.41
CA ALA A 128 2.44 -6.61 0.71
C ALA A 128 3.39 -5.72 1.51
N VAL A 129 3.44 -5.97 2.83
CA VAL A 129 4.37 -5.28 3.74
C VAL A 129 4.96 -6.26 4.75
N SER A 130 6.27 -6.19 4.96
CA SER A 130 6.98 -6.92 6.01
C SER A 130 8.06 -6.05 6.64
N GLY A 131 8.13 -5.96 7.97
CA GLY A 131 9.04 -5.05 8.64
C GLY A 131 9.13 -5.26 10.15
N PHE A 132 10.13 -4.61 10.74
CA PHE A 132 10.38 -4.58 12.18
C PHE A 132 9.81 -3.31 12.81
N ALA A 133 8.60 -3.41 13.38
CA ALA A 133 7.90 -2.25 13.96
C ALA A 133 8.48 -1.78 15.31
N GLY A 134 9.43 -2.52 15.88
CA GLY A 134 9.98 -2.20 17.22
C GLY A 134 8.98 -2.36 18.37
N PRO A 135 9.42 -2.07 19.64
CA PRO A 135 10.77 -1.63 19.99
C PRO A 135 11.83 -2.72 19.82
N ASP A 136 11.43 -4.00 19.98
CA ASP A 136 12.30 -5.17 19.83
C ASP A 136 12.30 -5.68 18.39
N GLY A 137 13.27 -6.52 18.09
CA GLY A 137 13.45 -7.14 16.76
C GLY A 137 14.37 -6.33 15.84
N GLY A 138 14.67 -6.95 14.69
CA GLY A 138 15.67 -6.46 13.77
C GLY A 138 17.07 -6.98 14.09
N THR A 139 17.99 -6.65 13.21
CA THR A 139 19.43 -6.96 13.32
C THR A 139 20.22 -5.66 13.11
N PRO A 140 21.54 -5.64 13.33
CA PRO A 140 22.35 -4.47 13.00
C PRO A 140 22.20 -4.02 11.53
N GLU A 141 22.02 -4.97 10.60
CA GLU A 141 21.85 -4.72 9.16
C GLU A 141 20.42 -4.31 8.78
N LYS A 142 19.43 -4.77 9.58
CA LYS A 142 18.00 -4.48 9.40
C LYS A 142 17.40 -4.05 10.75
N PRO A 143 17.71 -2.86 11.26
CA PRO A 143 17.27 -2.42 12.58
C PRO A 143 15.73 -2.21 12.64
N ALA A 144 15.20 -2.11 13.88
CA ALA A 144 13.81 -1.73 14.09
C ALA A 144 13.48 -0.42 13.36
N GLY A 145 12.36 -0.38 12.63
CA GLY A 145 12.01 0.68 11.69
C GLY A 145 12.23 0.30 10.22
N THR A 146 12.95 -0.80 9.93
CA THR A 146 13.11 -1.31 8.56
C THR A 146 11.83 -1.97 8.08
N VAL A 147 11.36 -1.61 6.87
CA VAL A 147 10.19 -2.21 6.22
C VAL A 147 10.40 -2.34 4.72
N TRP A 148 9.98 -3.47 4.19
CA TRP A 148 9.86 -3.72 2.77
C TRP A 148 8.40 -3.67 2.33
N PHE A 149 8.20 -3.08 1.16
CA PHE A 149 6.92 -3.00 0.45
C PHE A 149 7.03 -3.74 -0.88
N ALA A 150 5.93 -4.34 -1.31
CA ALA A 150 5.76 -4.78 -2.70
C ALA A 150 4.35 -4.45 -3.18
N TRP A 151 4.26 -3.98 -4.40
CA TRP A 151 3.00 -3.78 -5.12
C TRP A 151 3.05 -4.62 -6.39
N ALA A 152 2.26 -5.68 -6.42
CA ALA A 152 2.11 -6.53 -7.59
C ALA A 152 0.89 -6.08 -8.42
N PHE A 153 1.08 -5.89 -9.71
CA PHE A 153 0.06 -5.45 -10.64
C PHE A 153 -0.17 -6.53 -11.70
N ARG A 154 -1.41 -6.90 -11.95
CA ARG A 154 -1.77 -7.97 -12.90
C ARG A 154 -1.14 -7.80 -14.28
N ASN A 155 -1.01 -6.56 -14.75
CA ASN A 155 -0.48 -6.23 -16.07
C ASN A 155 0.76 -5.32 -16.01
N GLY A 156 1.47 -5.31 -14.89
CA GLY A 156 2.59 -4.36 -14.69
C GLY A 156 3.79 -4.90 -13.91
N GLY A 157 3.80 -6.20 -13.58
CA GLY A 157 4.85 -6.79 -12.75
C GLY A 157 4.77 -6.36 -11.28
N THR A 158 5.86 -6.53 -10.55
CA THR A 158 5.96 -6.23 -9.13
C THR A 158 7.01 -5.16 -8.87
N VAL A 159 6.64 -4.11 -8.17
CA VAL A 159 7.53 -3.04 -7.71
C VAL A 159 7.80 -3.23 -6.23
N THR A 160 9.06 -3.18 -5.84
CA THR A 160 9.49 -3.28 -4.44
C THR A 160 10.17 -2.00 -3.98
N GLU A 161 10.04 -1.69 -2.68
CA GLU A 161 10.70 -0.53 -2.09
C GLU A 161 11.03 -0.82 -0.61
N MET A 162 12.21 -0.43 -0.18
CA MET A 162 12.61 -0.48 1.23
C MET A 162 12.57 0.91 1.83
N MET A 163 12.02 1.01 3.03
CA MET A 163 12.00 2.26 3.80
C MET A 163 12.50 2.02 5.22
N PHE A 164 12.98 3.09 5.84
CA PHE A 164 13.40 3.09 7.23
C PHE A 164 12.65 4.17 8.00
N TYR A 165 11.79 3.74 8.94
CA TYR A 165 10.99 4.61 9.80
C TYR A 165 11.32 4.37 11.29
N PRO A 166 12.37 5.00 11.84
CA PRO A 166 12.79 4.83 13.24
C PRO A 166 11.84 5.59 14.17
N ARG A 167 10.63 5.08 14.33
CA ARG A 167 9.55 5.64 15.13
C ARG A 167 9.05 4.62 16.15
N ASP A 168 8.22 5.08 17.09
CA ASP A 168 7.44 4.16 17.91
C ASP A 168 6.56 3.25 17.05
N ARG A 169 6.16 2.11 17.63
CA ARG A 169 5.44 1.05 16.93
C ARG A 169 4.13 1.52 16.29
N GLU A 170 3.39 2.42 16.94
CA GLU A 170 2.13 2.92 16.41
C GLU A 170 2.37 3.83 15.21
N SER A 171 3.23 4.82 15.35
CA SER A 171 3.62 5.73 14.28
C SER A 171 4.23 4.99 13.09
N PHE A 172 5.09 3.99 13.33
CA PHE A 172 5.64 3.13 12.29
C PHE A 172 4.53 2.46 11.48
N ARG A 173 3.57 1.78 12.14
CA ARG A 173 2.47 1.07 11.46
C ARG A 173 1.58 2.04 10.66
N GLN A 174 1.33 3.23 11.19
CA GLN A 174 0.58 4.28 10.48
C GLN A 174 1.31 4.74 9.20
N MET A 175 2.61 5.01 9.29
CA MET A 175 3.43 5.42 8.14
C MET A 175 3.50 4.32 7.08
N VAL A 176 3.70 3.07 7.51
CA VAL A 176 3.72 1.91 6.61
C VAL A 176 2.38 1.74 5.90
N SER A 177 1.27 1.80 6.62
CA SER A 177 -0.05 1.68 6.00
C SER A 177 -0.36 2.82 5.03
N GLN A 178 0.07 4.03 5.33
CA GLN A 178 -0.06 5.20 4.45
C GLN A 178 0.73 5.01 3.14
N LYS A 179 2.00 4.62 3.24
CA LYS A 179 2.85 4.37 2.06
C LYS A 179 2.30 3.23 1.19
N ALA A 180 1.83 2.16 1.81
CA ALA A 180 1.20 1.03 1.13
C ALA A 180 0.00 1.47 0.28
N LEU A 181 -0.89 2.29 0.84
CA LEU A 181 -2.04 2.86 0.15
C LEU A 181 -1.65 3.80 -1.00
N ILE A 182 -0.65 4.66 -0.80
CA ILE A 182 -0.13 5.56 -1.86
C ILE A 182 0.34 4.75 -3.06
N GLY A 183 1.08 3.65 -2.86
CA GLY A 183 1.57 2.81 -3.94
C GLY A 183 0.47 2.16 -4.78
N MET A 184 -0.71 1.90 -4.20
CA MET A 184 -1.87 1.38 -4.95
C MET A 184 -2.39 2.36 -6.01
N LEU A 185 -2.14 3.67 -5.86
CA LEU A 185 -2.50 4.68 -6.86
C LEU A 185 -1.68 4.57 -8.16
N ALA A 186 -0.66 3.72 -8.19
CA ALA A 186 0.08 3.39 -9.42
C ALA A 186 -0.64 2.36 -10.31
N ALA A 187 -1.68 1.68 -9.81
CA ALA A 187 -2.49 0.74 -10.61
C ALA A 187 -3.05 1.42 -11.89
N ARG A 188 -3.07 0.69 -12.99
CA ARG A 188 -3.57 1.16 -14.29
C ARG A 188 -4.56 0.17 -14.87
N LYS A 189 -5.51 0.66 -15.67
CA LYS A 189 -6.33 -0.23 -16.51
C LYS A 189 -5.42 -1.03 -17.45
N PRO A 190 -5.75 -2.30 -17.73
CA PRO A 190 -5.14 -3.00 -18.84
C PRO A 190 -5.28 -2.14 -20.09
N GLN A 191 -4.19 -1.91 -20.80
CA GLN A 191 -4.30 -1.34 -22.14
C GLN A 191 -5.01 -2.37 -23.00
N ALA A 192 -6.08 -1.96 -23.68
CA ALA A 192 -6.71 -2.82 -24.69
C ALA A 192 -5.61 -3.16 -25.71
N VAL A 193 -5.31 -4.45 -25.84
CA VAL A 193 -4.47 -4.93 -26.96
C VAL A 193 -5.29 -4.65 -28.20
N THR A 194 -4.95 -3.61 -28.93
CA THR A 194 -5.44 -3.40 -30.30
C THR A 194 -4.78 -4.48 -31.15
N GLU A 195 -5.55 -5.51 -31.49
CA GLU A 195 -5.20 -6.46 -32.56
C GLU A 195 -5.11 -5.76 -33.91
#